data_52dd8b9ed13aa53e658a87c746e033b8
#
_entry.id   52dd8b9ed13aa53e658a87c746e033b8
#
_cell.length_a   1.000
_cell.length_b   1.000
_cell.length_c   1.000
_cell.angle_alpha   90.00
_cell.angle_beta   90.00
_cell.angle_gamma   90.00
#
_symmetry.space_group_name_H-M   'P 1'
#
loop_
_entity.id
_entity.type
_entity.pdbx_description
1 polymer ?
#
loop_
_entity_poly.entity_id
_entity_poly.type
_entity_poly.pdbx_seq_one_letter_code
_entity_poly.pdbx_strand_id
1 'polypeptide(L)'
;MAQEKGWVNEQLEPCLFIEFENGKSVEFMIDTGFNGALCLPRWLMDELELVKVSEVSISGIGQHREMVDMSLANIIWFGQKTDVEIIINDGEDQLLGSELLDGRVLKINYKNKRVSISN
;
A
#
# COMPACT_ATOMS: atom_id res chain seq x y z
N MET A 1 16.99 15.09 -3.20
CA MET A 1 16.30 14.42 -2.10
C MET A 1 15.35 13.37 -2.64
N ALA A 2 15.31 12.21 -1.98
CA ALA A 2 14.43 11.15 -2.41
C ALA A 2 12.97 11.53 -2.18
N GLN A 3 12.13 11.23 -3.13
CA GLN A 3 10.68 11.37 -3.06
C GLN A 3 10.04 10.18 -3.73
N GLU A 4 8.86 9.81 -3.25
CA GLU A 4 7.98 8.93 -3.98
C GLU A 4 6.96 9.79 -4.70
N LYS A 5 6.69 9.47 -5.95
CA LYS A 5 5.79 10.27 -6.79
C LYS A 5 4.67 9.40 -7.35
N GLY A 6 3.53 10.02 -7.53
CA GLY A 6 2.37 9.36 -8.08
C GLY A 6 1.48 10.34 -8.84
N TRP A 7 0.24 9.96 -8.98
CA TRP A 7 -0.73 10.73 -9.76
C TRP A 7 -2.12 10.65 -9.10
N VAL A 8 -3.01 11.52 -9.52
CA VAL A 8 -4.44 11.45 -9.18
C VAL A 8 -5.16 10.88 -10.40
N ASN A 9 -5.87 9.78 -10.23
CA ASN A 9 -6.54 9.10 -11.33
C ASN A 9 -7.88 9.74 -11.68
N GLU A 10 -8.61 9.14 -12.64
CA GLU A 10 -9.89 9.68 -13.11
C GLU A 10 -10.98 9.66 -12.03
N GLN A 11 -10.87 8.77 -11.04
CA GLN A 11 -11.79 8.72 -9.91
C GLN A 11 -11.38 9.65 -8.77
N LEU A 12 -10.38 10.53 -9.01
CA LEU A 12 -9.84 11.46 -8.03
C LEU A 12 -9.16 10.78 -6.86
N GLU A 13 -8.56 9.63 -7.11
CA GLU A 13 -7.82 8.86 -6.11
C GLU A 13 -6.32 9.08 -6.27
N PRO A 14 -5.58 9.32 -5.18
CA PRO A 14 -4.12 9.41 -5.25
C PRO A 14 -3.50 8.03 -5.36
N CYS A 15 -2.66 7.83 -6.36
CA CYS A 15 -2.05 6.54 -6.67
C CYS A 15 -0.56 6.65 -6.86
N LEU A 16 0.14 5.53 -6.67
CA LEU A 16 1.55 5.42 -7.01
C LEU A 16 1.88 3.96 -7.31
N PHE A 17 3.03 3.73 -7.94
CA PHE A 17 3.59 2.39 -8.09
C PHE A 17 4.54 2.09 -6.96
N ILE A 18 4.49 0.86 -6.46
CA ILE A 18 5.46 0.30 -5.51
C ILE A 18 6.21 -0.82 -6.20
N GLU A 19 7.53 -0.75 -6.16
CA GLU A 19 8.38 -1.81 -6.71
C GLU A 19 8.65 -2.84 -5.62
N PHE A 20 8.39 -4.12 -5.94
CA PHE A 20 8.72 -5.25 -5.08
C PHE A 20 10.12 -5.76 -5.38
N GLU A 21 10.72 -6.48 -4.44
CA GLU A 21 12.08 -6.97 -4.55
C GLU A 21 12.32 -7.80 -5.83
N ASN A 22 11.29 -8.51 -6.31
CA ASN A 22 11.38 -9.32 -7.53
C ASN A 22 11.35 -8.48 -8.82
N GLY A 23 11.33 -7.15 -8.71
CA GLY A 23 11.32 -6.25 -9.87
C GLY A 23 9.92 -5.91 -10.38
N LYS A 24 8.88 -6.51 -9.84
CA LYS A 24 7.50 -6.19 -10.27
C LYS A 24 7.03 -4.91 -9.61
N SER A 25 6.39 -4.04 -10.39
CA SER A 25 5.77 -2.80 -9.90
C SER A 25 4.27 -2.96 -9.85
N VAL A 26 3.67 -2.55 -8.75
CA VAL A 26 2.24 -2.69 -8.51
C VAL A 26 1.65 -1.34 -8.15
N GLU A 27 0.49 -1.03 -8.70
CA GLU A 27 -0.23 0.21 -8.42
C GLU A 27 -1.00 0.09 -7.11
N PHE A 28 -0.88 1.11 -6.27
CA PHE A 28 -1.63 1.22 -5.01
C PHE A 28 -2.32 2.57 -4.93
N MET A 29 -3.51 2.58 -4.33
CA MET A 29 -4.18 3.82 -3.95
C MET A 29 -3.72 4.20 -2.54
N ILE A 30 -3.40 5.45 -2.32
CA ILE A 30 -3.04 5.96 -0.99
C ILE A 30 -4.32 6.14 -0.19
N ASP A 31 -4.43 5.42 0.92
CA ASP A 31 -5.60 5.46 1.81
C ASP A 31 -5.14 5.78 3.22
N THR A 32 -5.28 7.03 3.63
CA THR A 32 -4.87 7.49 4.96
C THR A 32 -5.75 6.92 6.08
N GLY A 33 -6.89 6.33 5.74
CA GLY A 33 -7.73 5.63 6.70
C GLY A 33 -7.33 4.18 6.95
N PHE A 34 -6.40 3.66 6.16
CA PHE A 34 -5.85 2.32 6.36
C PHE A 34 -4.56 2.44 7.19
N ASN A 35 -4.52 1.80 8.35
CA ASN A 35 -3.41 1.95 9.31
C ASN A 35 -2.20 1.06 9.03
N GLY A 36 -2.31 0.08 8.14
CA GLY A 36 -1.19 -0.78 7.80
C GLY A 36 -0.25 -0.17 6.76
N ALA A 37 0.69 -1.00 6.27
CA ALA A 37 1.59 -0.60 5.21
C ALA A 37 0.95 -0.80 3.84
N LEU A 38 0.67 -2.05 3.47
CA LEU A 38 0.06 -2.39 2.17
C LEU A 38 -1.07 -3.39 2.37
N CYS A 39 -2.06 -3.27 1.51
CA CYS A 39 -3.15 -4.23 1.40
C CYS A 39 -3.33 -4.58 -0.07
N LEU A 40 -3.47 -5.86 -0.39
CA LEU A 40 -3.68 -6.28 -1.78
C LEU A 40 -4.57 -7.53 -1.85
N PRO A 41 -5.17 -7.77 -3.04
CA PRO A 41 -6.06 -8.90 -3.20
C PRO A 41 -5.29 -10.23 -3.31
N ARG A 42 -5.98 -11.31 -2.99
CA ARG A 42 -5.40 -12.65 -2.97
C ARG A 42 -4.81 -13.07 -4.31
N TRP A 43 -5.46 -12.71 -5.42
CA TRP A 43 -4.93 -13.08 -6.74
C TRP A 43 -3.56 -12.42 -7.01
N LEU A 44 -3.35 -11.21 -6.48
CA LEU A 44 -2.07 -10.50 -6.65
C LEU A 44 -1.00 -11.09 -5.74
N MET A 45 -1.39 -11.58 -4.57
CA MET A 45 -0.49 -12.31 -3.68
C MET A 45 0.15 -13.50 -4.42
N ASP A 46 -0.65 -14.23 -5.19
CA ASP A 46 -0.15 -15.38 -5.96
C ASP A 46 0.79 -14.93 -7.08
N GLU A 47 0.45 -13.87 -7.80
CA GLU A 47 1.30 -13.33 -8.87
C GLU A 47 2.63 -12.81 -8.35
N LEU A 48 2.66 -12.26 -7.15
CA LEU A 48 3.88 -11.75 -6.52
C LEU A 48 4.65 -12.86 -5.79
N GLU A 49 4.13 -14.08 -5.82
CA GLU A 49 4.75 -15.23 -5.14
C GLU A 49 4.93 -15.02 -3.63
N LEU A 50 3.99 -14.30 -3.04
CA LEU A 50 3.97 -14.09 -1.59
C LEU A 50 3.32 -15.28 -0.91
N VAL A 51 3.78 -15.60 0.31
CA VAL A 51 3.19 -16.67 1.10
C VAL A 51 2.57 -16.13 2.36
N LYS A 52 1.48 -16.75 2.80
CA LYS A 52 0.87 -16.44 4.07
C LYS A 52 1.84 -16.77 5.20
N VAL A 53 2.07 -15.83 6.11
CA VAL A 53 2.93 -16.06 7.28
C VAL A 53 2.13 -16.06 8.59
N SER A 54 0.99 -15.37 8.64
CA SER A 54 0.13 -15.40 9.81
C SER A 54 -1.27 -14.89 9.45
N GLU A 55 -2.14 -14.81 10.46
CA GLU A 55 -3.43 -14.15 10.36
C GLU A 55 -3.46 -13.02 11.38
N VAL A 56 -4.10 -11.93 11.02
CA VAL A 56 -4.26 -10.77 11.90
C VAL A 56 -5.72 -10.36 11.95
N SER A 57 -6.12 -9.76 13.08
CA SER A 57 -7.46 -9.23 13.26
C SER A 57 -7.46 -7.76 12.82
N ILE A 58 -8.38 -7.41 11.95
CA ILE A 58 -8.57 -6.01 11.55
C ILE A 58 -9.96 -5.55 11.96
N SER A 59 -10.09 -4.25 12.25
CA SER A 59 -11.36 -3.63 12.60
C SER A 59 -11.98 -3.01 11.37
N GLY A 60 -13.24 -3.33 11.12
CA GLY A 60 -14.03 -2.72 10.07
C GLY A 60 -15.01 -1.69 10.65
N ILE A 61 -15.92 -1.24 9.82
CA ILE A 61 -16.97 -0.31 10.18
C ILE A 61 -17.91 -0.98 11.20
N GLY A 62 -18.32 -0.24 12.23
CA GLY A 62 -19.29 -0.74 13.22
C GLY A 62 -18.72 -1.72 14.22
N GLN A 63 -17.46 -1.59 14.56
CA GLN A 63 -16.77 -2.46 15.53
C GLN A 63 -16.67 -3.92 15.06
N HIS A 64 -16.92 -4.15 13.81
CA HIS A 64 -16.77 -5.48 13.22
C HIS A 64 -15.30 -5.85 13.13
N ARG A 65 -14.94 -7.06 13.55
CA ARG A 65 -13.58 -7.58 13.43
C ARG A 65 -13.59 -8.81 12.54
N GLU A 66 -12.60 -8.89 11.68
CA GLU A 66 -12.40 -10.10 10.89
C GLU A 66 -10.93 -10.49 10.89
N MET A 67 -10.70 -11.78 10.72
CA MET A 67 -9.36 -12.33 10.57
C MET A 67 -9.00 -12.31 9.09
N VAL A 68 -7.83 -11.76 8.78
CA VAL A 68 -7.32 -11.72 7.41
C VAL A 68 -5.92 -12.31 7.38
N ASP A 69 -5.55 -12.84 6.22
CA ASP A 69 -4.20 -13.36 6.02
C ASP A 69 -3.20 -12.23 5.92
N MET A 70 -1.99 -12.48 6.40
CA MET A 70 -0.89 -11.52 6.36
C MET A 70 0.32 -12.19 5.73
N SER A 71 1.01 -11.45 4.89
CA SER A 71 2.26 -11.85 4.27
C SER A 71 3.36 -10.84 4.59
N LEU A 72 4.61 -11.20 4.34
CA LEU A 72 5.75 -10.31 4.45
C LEU A 72 6.40 -10.17 3.09
N ALA A 73 6.85 -8.96 2.77
CA ALA A 73 7.55 -8.71 1.52
C ALA A 73 8.59 -7.62 1.71
N ASN A 74 9.50 -7.54 0.75
CA ASN A 74 10.44 -6.43 0.64
C ASN A 74 10.01 -5.57 -0.55
N ILE A 75 9.92 -4.27 -0.30
CA ILE A 75 9.65 -3.27 -1.33
C ILE A 75 10.82 -2.30 -1.40
N ILE A 76 10.89 -1.54 -2.48
CA ILE A 76 11.82 -0.43 -2.60
C ILE A 76 11.05 0.83 -2.21
N TRP A 77 11.41 1.42 -1.08
CA TRP A 77 10.74 2.61 -0.53
C TRP A 77 11.78 3.68 -0.26
N PHE A 78 11.63 4.82 -0.92
CA PHE A 78 12.64 5.89 -0.87
C PHE A 78 14.03 5.40 -1.27
N GLY A 79 14.09 4.53 -2.28
CA GLY A 79 15.33 3.98 -2.80
C GLY A 79 15.96 2.90 -1.93
N GLN A 80 15.28 2.47 -0.87
CA GLN A 80 15.82 1.48 0.07
C GLN A 80 14.94 0.26 0.18
N LYS A 81 15.57 -0.90 0.30
CA LYS A 81 14.88 -2.15 0.55
C LYS A 81 14.23 -2.11 1.93
N THR A 82 12.94 -2.28 1.99
CA THR A 82 12.13 -2.09 3.20
C THR A 82 11.22 -3.28 3.40
N ASP A 83 11.27 -3.87 4.60
CA ASP A 83 10.36 -4.96 4.97
C ASP A 83 8.99 -4.39 5.32
N VAL A 84 7.94 -4.99 4.77
CA VAL A 84 6.57 -4.56 5.05
C VAL A 84 5.67 -5.76 5.33
N GLU A 85 4.69 -5.56 6.18
CA GLU A 85 3.58 -6.48 6.37
C GLU A 85 2.51 -6.15 5.33
N ILE A 86 1.96 -7.19 4.73
CA ILE A 86 0.95 -7.05 3.69
C ILE A 86 -0.32 -7.75 4.14
N ILE A 87 -1.40 -7.00 4.20
CA ILE A 87 -2.72 -7.51 4.50
C ILE A 87 -3.33 -8.04 3.20
N ILE A 88 -3.82 -9.26 3.23
CA ILE A 88 -4.44 -9.89 2.06
C ILE A 88 -5.95 -9.81 2.21
N ASN A 89 -6.62 -9.20 1.23
CA ASN A 89 -8.08 -9.11 1.23
C ASN A 89 -8.68 -10.02 0.16
N ASP A 90 -9.95 -10.34 0.33
CA ASP A 90 -10.69 -11.18 -0.60
C ASP A 90 -11.42 -10.36 -1.68
N GLY A 91 -11.29 -9.02 -1.62
CA GLY A 91 -11.80 -8.10 -2.62
C GLY A 91 -10.75 -7.72 -3.63
N GLU A 92 -10.82 -6.47 -4.10
CA GLU A 92 -9.97 -5.95 -5.16
C GLU A 92 -9.10 -4.77 -4.69
N ASP A 93 -9.11 -4.45 -3.39
CA ASP A 93 -8.43 -3.25 -2.88
C ASP A 93 -6.91 -3.40 -2.94
N GLN A 94 -6.25 -2.39 -3.46
CA GLN A 94 -4.79 -2.26 -3.47
C GLN A 94 -4.47 -0.92 -2.81
N LEU A 95 -4.11 -0.97 -1.51
CA LEU A 95 -4.02 0.21 -0.66
C LEU A 95 -2.63 0.35 -0.06
N LEU A 96 -2.15 1.59 -0.02
CA LEU A 96 -0.97 1.99 0.74
C LEU A 96 -1.46 2.80 1.92
N GLY A 97 -1.11 2.36 3.13
CA GLY A 97 -1.65 2.94 4.35
C GLY A 97 -0.69 3.86 5.09
N SER A 98 -1.17 4.35 6.22
CA SER A 98 -0.49 5.38 7.00
C SER A 98 0.83 4.91 7.61
N GLU A 99 1.05 3.61 7.77
CA GLU A 99 2.31 3.11 8.30
C GLU A 99 3.50 3.53 7.42
N LEU A 100 3.35 3.50 6.10
CA LEU A 100 4.40 3.94 5.17
C LEU A 100 4.48 5.47 5.07
N LEU A 101 3.47 6.18 5.53
CA LEU A 101 3.42 7.64 5.50
C LEU A 101 3.93 8.28 6.80
N ASP A 102 4.09 7.49 7.86
CA ASP A 102 4.54 7.99 9.14
C ASP A 102 5.91 8.64 9.01
N GLY A 103 6.03 9.84 9.55
CA GLY A 103 7.26 10.64 9.43
C GLY A 103 7.47 11.30 8.07
N ARG A 104 6.47 11.24 7.18
CA ARG A 104 6.54 11.77 5.81
C ARG A 104 5.53 12.88 5.60
N VAL A 105 5.71 13.60 4.50
CA VAL A 105 4.75 14.63 4.06
C VAL A 105 4.11 14.14 2.77
N LEU A 106 2.79 13.95 2.81
CA LEU A 106 2.00 13.58 1.64
C LEU A 106 1.40 14.85 1.04
N LYS A 107 1.67 15.10 -0.23
CA LYS A 107 1.10 16.22 -0.97
C LYS A 107 0.30 15.70 -2.14
N ILE A 108 -0.98 16.05 -2.18
CA ILE A 108 -1.87 15.69 -3.28
C ILE A 108 -2.29 16.98 -3.96
N ASN A 109 -1.94 17.11 -5.23
CA ASN A 109 -2.29 18.29 -6.04
C ASN A 109 -3.34 17.90 -7.06
N TYR A 110 -4.61 18.18 -6.74
CA TYR A 110 -5.73 17.84 -7.60
C TYR A 110 -5.80 18.67 -8.87
N LYS A 111 -5.20 19.85 -8.85
CA LYS A 111 -5.16 20.71 -10.03
C LYS A 111 -4.26 20.13 -11.13
N ASN A 112 -3.08 19.67 -10.73
CA ASN A 112 -2.08 19.13 -11.65
C ASN A 112 -2.09 17.60 -11.72
N LYS A 113 -2.95 16.94 -10.92
CA LYS A 113 -3.07 15.48 -10.84
C LYS A 113 -1.75 14.82 -10.44
N ARG A 114 -1.04 15.42 -9.49
CA ARG A 114 0.26 14.93 -9.01
C ARG A 114 0.21 14.60 -7.54
N VAL A 115 0.96 13.57 -7.17
CA VAL A 115 1.14 13.14 -5.80
C VAL A 115 2.64 13.09 -5.51
N SER A 116 3.02 13.52 -4.32
CA SER A 116 4.40 13.34 -3.84
C SER A 116 4.39 12.99 -2.37
N ILE A 117 5.34 12.14 -1.99
CA ILE A 117 5.62 11.80 -0.59
C ILE A 117 7.08 12.15 -0.36
N SER A 118 7.36 12.94 0.68
CA SER A 118 8.72 13.41 0.97
C SER A 118 8.99 13.35 2.47
N ASN A 119 10.21 13.56 2.82
CA ASN A 119 10.62 13.62 4.23
C ASN A 119 10.17 14.90 4.91
#